data_b990ed70457ff2afeb5d5c400e931190
#
_entry.id   b990ed70457ff2afeb5d5c400e931190
#
_cell.length_a   1.000
_cell.length_b   1.000
_cell.length_c   1.000
_cell.angle_alpha   90.00
_cell.angle_beta   90.00
_cell.angle_gamma   90.00
#
_symmetry.space_group_name_H-M   'P 1'
#
loop_
_entity.id
_entity.type
_entity.pdbx_description
1 polymer ?
#
loop_
_entity_poly.entity_id
_entity_poly.type
_entity_poly.pdbx_seq_one_letter_code
_entity_poly.pdbx_strand_id
1 'polypeptide(L)'
;KRQDFHYVFSPVHETIEELLEDNKAPIYVVHFSQREATERAQALTSMNIITPAEKQRIAEEIGDFRFTTTFGKTLSKLVRRGIGVHHAGMLPKYRRLVERLSQTGLLKVICGTDTLGVGINVPIRTVLITGLAKFDGTRQRILKSREFHQIAGRAGRAGYDTEGTVVVEAPEHEIENVKLRRKAGDDPKKLKKIRKKSARDGEVSWSEKTFERLKVAEPEELTSQFKVSNSMPVSYTHL
;
A
#
# COMPACT_ATOMS: atom_id res chain seq x y z
N LYS A 1 24.33 8.73 1.30
CA LYS A 1 24.57 7.28 1.21
C LYS A 1 23.76 6.77 0.02
N ARG A 2 24.43 6.18 -0.99
CA ARG A 2 23.79 5.53 -2.13
C ARG A 2 23.06 4.31 -1.58
N GLN A 3 21.74 4.28 -1.66
CA GLN A 3 20.97 3.09 -1.34
C GLN A 3 21.14 2.10 -2.48
N ASP A 4 21.72 0.94 -2.19
CA ASP A 4 21.79 -0.16 -3.14
C ASP A 4 20.41 -0.82 -3.20
N PHE A 5 19.77 -0.75 -4.37
CA PHE A 5 18.51 -1.44 -4.61
C PHE A 5 18.79 -2.89 -4.99
N HIS A 6 18.40 -3.81 -4.15
CA HIS A 6 18.41 -5.23 -4.48
C HIS A 6 17.07 -5.61 -5.09
N TYR A 7 17.08 -5.87 -6.40
CA TYR A 7 15.92 -6.51 -7.04
C TYR A 7 15.86 -7.97 -6.61
N VAL A 8 15.06 -8.26 -5.63
CA VAL A 8 14.71 -9.61 -5.25
C VAL A 8 13.32 -9.90 -5.79
N PHE A 9 13.17 -11.01 -6.53
CA PHE A 9 11.85 -11.50 -6.87
C PHE A 9 11.30 -12.21 -5.64
N SER A 10 10.49 -11.48 -4.92
CA SER A 10 9.65 -12.07 -3.88
C SER A 10 8.20 -11.78 -4.23
N PRO A 11 7.30 -12.76 -4.20
CA PRO A 11 5.88 -12.47 -4.11
C PRO A 11 5.63 -11.53 -2.92
N VAL A 12 4.58 -10.69 -2.99
CA VAL A 12 4.30 -9.70 -1.92
C VAL A 12 4.29 -10.32 -0.52
N HIS A 13 3.85 -11.57 -0.38
CA HIS A 13 3.84 -12.25 0.91
C HIS A 13 5.25 -12.52 1.46
N GLU A 14 6.23 -12.88 0.61
CA GLU A 14 7.64 -13.04 1.02
C GLU A 14 8.24 -11.70 1.44
N THR A 15 7.97 -10.63 0.68
CA THR A 15 8.40 -9.28 1.07
C THR A 15 7.80 -8.85 2.42
N ILE A 16 6.53 -9.18 2.66
CA ILE A 16 5.89 -8.91 3.96
C ILE A 16 6.54 -9.74 5.06
N GLU A 17 6.86 -11.00 4.81
CA GLU A 17 7.51 -11.89 5.77
C GLU A 17 8.89 -11.34 6.17
N GLU A 18 9.73 -10.98 5.20
CA GLU A 18 11.04 -10.33 5.43
C GLU A 18 10.88 -9.04 6.27
N LEU A 19 9.92 -8.18 5.93
CA LEU A 19 9.67 -6.95 6.66
C LEU A 19 9.21 -7.20 8.11
N LEU A 20 8.46 -8.27 8.35
CA LEU A 20 8.03 -8.68 9.69
C LEU A 20 9.21 -9.22 10.51
N GLU A 21 10.08 -10.04 9.92
CA GLU A 21 11.29 -10.57 10.53
C GLU A 21 12.25 -9.43 10.89
N ASP A 22 12.38 -8.42 10.06
CA ASP A 22 13.16 -7.20 10.28
C ASP A 22 12.53 -6.21 11.27
N ASN A 23 11.44 -6.60 11.94
CA ASN A 23 10.69 -5.73 12.86
C ASN A 23 10.20 -4.41 12.21
N LYS A 24 9.85 -4.43 10.93
CA LYS A 24 9.36 -3.26 10.18
C LYS A 24 7.83 -3.07 10.26
N ALA A 25 7.14 -3.83 11.11
CA ALA A 25 5.71 -3.64 11.38
C ALA A 25 5.44 -2.38 12.23
N PRO A 26 4.24 -1.76 12.12
CA PRO A 26 3.13 -2.08 11.22
C PRO A 26 3.42 -1.73 9.76
N ILE A 27 3.01 -2.64 8.85
CA ILE A 27 3.18 -2.50 7.41
C ILE A 27 1.83 -2.09 6.80
N TYR A 28 1.82 -1.00 6.05
CA TYR A 28 0.67 -0.59 5.26
C TYR A 28 0.89 -0.94 3.79
N VAL A 29 0.08 -1.88 3.28
CA VAL A 29 0.13 -2.33 1.89
C VAL A 29 -0.86 -1.51 1.07
N VAL A 30 -0.35 -0.68 0.17
CA VAL A 30 -1.14 0.26 -0.62
C VAL A 30 -1.56 -0.38 -1.93
N HIS A 31 -2.87 -0.44 -2.14
CA HIS A 31 -3.52 -0.86 -3.38
C HIS A 31 -4.26 0.31 -4.01
N PHE A 32 -4.59 0.19 -5.30
CA PHE A 32 -5.34 1.23 -6.02
C PHE A 32 -6.81 0.87 -6.24
N SER A 33 -7.24 -0.27 -5.71
CA SER A 33 -8.66 -0.65 -5.65
C SER A 33 -9.00 -1.30 -4.30
N GLN A 34 -10.25 -1.12 -3.87
CA GLN A 34 -10.78 -1.72 -2.64
C GLN A 34 -10.81 -3.25 -2.72
N ARG A 35 -11.07 -3.77 -3.91
CA ARG A 35 -11.08 -5.20 -4.20
C ARG A 35 -9.72 -5.82 -3.99
N GLU A 36 -8.67 -5.25 -4.60
CA GLU A 36 -7.29 -5.75 -4.46
C GLU A 36 -6.83 -5.72 -3.00
N ALA A 37 -7.13 -4.63 -2.27
CA ALA A 37 -6.81 -4.54 -0.85
C ALA A 37 -7.45 -5.68 -0.03
N THR A 38 -8.71 -5.99 -0.31
CA THR A 38 -9.44 -7.07 0.39
C THR A 38 -8.91 -8.45 -0.01
N GLU A 39 -8.70 -8.70 -1.30
CA GLU A 39 -8.16 -9.96 -1.81
C GLU A 39 -6.74 -10.22 -1.28
N ARG A 40 -5.90 -9.19 -1.21
CA ARG A 40 -4.57 -9.30 -0.62
C ARG A 40 -4.63 -9.67 0.86
N ALA A 41 -5.46 -8.97 1.63
CA ALA A 41 -5.62 -9.27 3.04
C ALA A 41 -6.08 -10.73 3.27
N GLN A 42 -6.99 -11.23 2.44
CA GLN A 42 -7.42 -12.63 2.49
C GLN A 42 -6.29 -13.60 2.14
N ALA A 43 -5.50 -13.31 1.13
CA ALA A 43 -4.34 -14.14 0.76
C ALA A 43 -3.30 -14.24 1.89
N LEU A 44 -3.11 -13.19 2.67
CA LEU A 44 -2.18 -13.17 3.81
C LEU A 44 -2.65 -14.02 4.99
N THR A 45 -3.88 -14.55 5.00
CA THR A 45 -4.38 -15.38 6.11
C THR A 45 -3.67 -16.71 6.27
N SER A 46 -2.93 -17.16 5.26
CA SER A 46 -2.06 -18.35 5.34
C SER A 46 -0.80 -18.14 6.18
N MET A 47 -0.41 -16.88 6.41
CA MET A 47 0.78 -16.52 7.17
C MET A 47 0.52 -16.51 8.69
N ASN A 48 1.53 -16.87 9.47
CA ASN A 48 1.52 -16.71 10.93
C ASN A 48 2.13 -15.35 11.30
N ILE A 49 1.30 -14.31 11.29
CA ILE A 49 1.75 -12.91 11.47
C ILE A 49 1.86 -12.53 12.95
N ILE A 50 1.09 -13.17 13.82
CA ILE A 50 1.00 -12.81 15.24
C ILE A 50 1.11 -14.06 16.14
N THR A 51 1.58 -13.81 17.34
CA THR A 51 1.72 -14.82 18.38
C THR A 51 0.37 -15.23 19.00
N PRO A 52 0.29 -16.38 19.70
CA PRO A 52 -0.91 -16.76 20.47
C PRO A 52 -1.32 -15.71 21.51
N ALA A 53 -0.37 -15.08 22.18
CA ALA A 53 -0.64 -14.01 23.15
C ALA A 53 -1.27 -12.78 22.48
N GLU A 54 -0.78 -12.38 21.30
CA GLU A 54 -1.37 -11.28 20.54
C GLU A 54 -2.77 -11.62 20.04
N LYS A 55 -3.03 -12.88 19.65
CA LYS A 55 -4.40 -13.34 19.30
C LYS A 55 -5.37 -13.19 20.46
N GLN A 56 -4.93 -13.54 21.68
CA GLN A 56 -5.72 -13.38 22.88
C GLN A 56 -6.04 -11.91 23.14
N ARG A 57 -5.04 -11.04 23.08
CA ARG A 57 -5.20 -9.58 23.25
C ARG A 57 -6.16 -8.98 22.20
N ILE A 58 -6.07 -9.41 20.94
CA ILE A 58 -7.02 -8.99 19.90
C ILE A 58 -8.44 -9.42 20.24
N ALA A 59 -8.64 -10.63 20.76
CA ALA A 59 -9.94 -11.11 21.15
C ALA A 59 -10.54 -10.26 22.30
N GLU A 60 -9.73 -9.89 23.26
CA GLU A 60 -10.10 -8.99 24.38
C GLU A 60 -10.46 -7.59 23.88
N GLU A 61 -9.64 -7.00 22.98
CA GLU A 61 -9.88 -5.70 22.39
C GLU A 61 -11.14 -5.66 21.50
N ILE A 62 -11.44 -6.74 20.80
CA ILE A 62 -12.69 -6.85 20.01
C ILE A 62 -13.89 -6.91 20.94
N GLY A 63 -13.79 -7.63 22.07
CA GLY A 63 -14.87 -7.77 23.04
C GLY A 63 -16.20 -8.16 22.40
N ASP A 64 -17.25 -7.44 22.77
CA ASP A 64 -18.63 -7.68 22.29
C ASP A 64 -18.94 -7.07 20.91
N PHE A 65 -17.92 -6.63 20.16
CA PHE A 65 -18.12 -6.02 18.85
C PHE A 65 -18.79 -6.98 17.86
N ARG A 66 -19.92 -6.59 17.27
CA ARG A 66 -20.72 -7.43 16.39
C ARG A 66 -20.39 -7.18 14.90
N PHE A 67 -19.96 -8.25 14.23
CA PHE A 67 -19.72 -8.29 12.79
C PHE A 67 -20.98 -8.76 12.05
N THR A 68 -21.85 -7.84 11.66
CA THR A 68 -23.20 -8.13 11.18
C THR A 68 -23.31 -8.35 9.67
N THR A 69 -22.33 -7.92 8.86
CA THR A 69 -22.35 -8.05 7.40
C THR A 69 -21.45 -9.18 6.92
N THR A 70 -21.63 -9.59 5.66
CA THR A 70 -20.73 -10.58 5.02
C THR A 70 -19.27 -10.10 5.06
N PHE A 71 -19.03 -8.85 4.69
CA PHE A 71 -17.70 -8.25 4.81
C PHE A 71 -17.23 -8.20 6.26
N GLY A 72 -18.11 -7.88 7.20
CA GLY A 72 -17.78 -7.90 8.63
C GLY A 72 -17.31 -9.27 9.11
N LYS A 73 -17.93 -10.36 8.68
CA LYS A 73 -17.48 -11.73 8.99
C LYS A 73 -16.08 -12.01 8.43
N THR A 74 -15.79 -11.54 7.21
CA THR A 74 -14.46 -11.63 6.62
C THR A 74 -13.45 -10.81 7.43
N LEU A 75 -13.78 -9.57 7.75
CA LEU A 75 -12.93 -8.69 8.56
C LEU A 75 -12.64 -9.29 9.94
N SER A 76 -13.62 -9.92 10.59
CA SER A 76 -13.41 -10.62 11.86
C SER A 76 -12.32 -11.69 11.78
N LYS A 77 -12.31 -12.47 10.70
CA LYS A 77 -11.27 -13.49 10.47
C LYS A 77 -9.88 -12.86 10.26
N LEU A 78 -9.81 -11.74 9.55
CA LEU A 78 -8.58 -11.02 9.25
C LEU A 78 -7.96 -10.39 10.51
N VAL A 79 -8.74 -9.58 11.24
CA VAL A 79 -8.22 -8.86 12.42
C VAL A 79 -7.73 -9.82 13.51
N ARG A 80 -8.38 -10.98 13.67
CA ARG A 80 -7.95 -12.02 14.61
C ARG A 80 -6.64 -12.71 14.22
N ARG A 81 -6.12 -12.41 13.02
CA ARG A 81 -4.82 -12.86 12.51
C ARG A 81 -3.80 -11.71 12.44
N GLY A 82 -4.11 -10.54 12.99
CA GLY A 82 -3.23 -9.36 12.94
C GLY A 82 -3.23 -8.63 11.60
N ILE A 83 -4.25 -8.89 10.76
CA ILE A 83 -4.40 -8.30 9.42
C ILE A 83 -5.58 -7.33 9.44
N GLY A 84 -5.34 -6.08 9.02
CA GLY A 84 -6.38 -5.08 8.82
C GLY A 84 -6.73 -4.89 7.34
N VAL A 85 -7.93 -4.39 7.09
CA VAL A 85 -8.34 -3.82 5.80
C VAL A 85 -8.84 -2.41 6.06
N HIS A 86 -8.44 -1.48 5.20
CA HIS A 86 -8.86 -0.09 5.35
C HIS A 86 -9.10 0.60 4.01
N HIS A 87 -10.35 0.95 3.71
CA HIS A 87 -10.74 1.72 2.53
C HIS A 87 -12.08 2.46 2.74
N ALA A 88 -12.38 3.42 1.87
CA ALA A 88 -13.57 4.27 1.99
C ALA A 88 -14.91 3.52 1.91
N GLY A 89 -14.94 2.37 1.22
CA GLY A 89 -16.16 1.54 1.09
C GLY A 89 -16.54 0.75 2.35
N MET A 90 -15.74 0.80 3.42
CA MET A 90 -16.06 0.12 4.67
C MET A 90 -17.08 0.93 5.50
N LEU A 91 -17.95 0.22 6.21
CA LEU A 91 -18.81 0.86 7.21
C LEU A 91 -17.96 1.58 8.27
N PRO A 92 -18.37 2.77 8.73
CA PRO A 92 -17.62 3.56 9.71
C PRO A 92 -17.26 2.78 10.99
N LYS A 93 -18.15 1.91 11.46
CA LYS A 93 -17.89 1.08 12.66
C LYS A 93 -16.72 0.13 12.47
N TYR A 94 -16.54 -0.44 11.25
CA TYR A 94 -15.44 -1.35 10.94
C TYR A 94 -14.12 -0.59 10.76
N ARG A 95 -14.15 0.59 10.13
CA ARG A 95 -12.97 1.46 10.05
C ARG A 95 -12.45 1.83 11.44
N ARG A 96 -13.32 2.30 12.32
CA ARG A 96 -12.98 2.62 13.73
C ARG A 96 -12.40 1.43 14.48
N LEU A 97 -12.92 0.23 14.26
CA LEU A 97 -12.36 -0.99 14.87
C LEU A 97 -10.92 -1.23 14.40
N VAL A 98 -10.68 -1.17 13.07
CA VAL A 98 -9.34 -1.36 12.51
C VAL A 98 -8.38 -0.29 13.01
N GLU A 99 -8.79 0.97 13.06
CA GLU A 99 -7.99 2.08 13.59
C GLU A 99 -7.63 1.85 15.06
N ARG A 100 -8.59 1.47 15.90
CA ARG A 100 -8.37 1.16 17.32
C ARG A 100 -7.37 0.01 17.50
N LEU A 101 -7.56 -1.11 16.80
CA LEU A 101 -6.65 -2.25 16.85
C LEU A 101 -5.25 -1.92 16.30
N SER A 102 -5.17 -1.00 15.35
CA SER A 102 -3.88 -0.52 14.84
C SER A 102 -3.13 0.31 15.87
N GLN A 103 -3.82 1.18 16.60
CA GLN A 103 -3.24 2.02 17.64
C GLN A 103 -2.67 1.20 18.80
N THR A 104 -3.24 0.02 19.08
CA THR A 104 -2.71 -0.91 20.08
C THR A 104 -1.50 -1.72 19.59
N GLY A 105 -1.10 -1.58 18.33
CA GLY A 105 0.01 -2.32 17.72
C GLY A 105 -0.28 -3.80 17.42
N LEU A 106 -1.55 -4.20 17.52
CA LEU A 106 -1.97 -5.59 17.31
C LEU A 106 -2.15 -5.97 15.85
N LEU A 107 -2.41 -4.99 14.96
CA LEU A 107 -2.43 -5.22 13.52
C LEU A 107 -1.02 -4.98 12.96
N LYS A 108 -0.40 -6.05 12.46
CA LYS A 108 0.95 -6.00 11.90
C LYS A 108 0.96 -5.62 10.43
N VAL A 109 -0.09 -5.99 9.70
CA VAL A 109 -0.26 -5.68 8.27
C VAL A 109 -1.65 -5.11 8.05
N ILE A 110 -1.72 -4.01 7.30
CA ILE A 110 -2.99 -3.37 6.95
C ILE A 110 -2.99 -3.18 5.43
N CYS A 111 -3.92 -3.83 4.76
CA CYS A 111 -4.13 -3.66 3.32
C CYS A 111 -5.18 -2.56 3.09
N GLY A 112 -4.84 -1.55 2.31
CA GLY A 112 -5.76 -0.45 2.07
C GLY A 112 -5.51 0.26 0.75
N THR A 113 -6.28 1.31 0.50
CA THR A 113 -6.16 2.10 -0.72
C THR A 113 -5.31 3.35 -0.52
N ASP A 114 -4.85 3.93 -1.64
CA ASP A 114 -4.07 5.17 -1.68
C ASP A 114 -4.82 6.39 -1.13
N THR A 115 -6.16 6.31 -1.06
CA THR A 115 -7.03 7.36 -0.51
C THR A 115 -6.96 7.51 1.01
N LEU A 116 -6.02 6.86 1.66
CA LEU A 116 -5.66 7.02 3.08
C LEU A 116 -5.17 8.45 3.43
N GLY A 117 -5.66 9.44 2.69
CA GLY A 117 -5.13 10.77 2.73
C GLY A 117 -5.62 11.64 3.88
N VAL A 118 -6.80 11.43 4.42
CA VAL A 118 -7.41 12.40 5.35
C VAL A 118 -8.03 11.68 6.55
N GLY A 119 -7.50 11.98 7.73
CA GLY A 119 -8.19 11.66 8.99
C GLY A 119 -7.97 10.27 9.59
N ILE A 120 -6.99 9.47 9.13
CA ILE A 120 -6.71 8.16 9.73
C ILE A 120 -5.50 8.23 10.63
N ASN A 121 -5.72 7.98 11.90
CA ASN A 121 -4.67 7.85 12.90
C ASN A 121 -4.24 6.37 13.03
N VAL A 122 -3.63 5.83 11.96
CA VAL A 122 -3.05 4.49 11.96
C VAL A 122 -1.53 4.65 12.02
N PRO A 123 -0.87 4.11 13.05
CA PRO A 123 0.59 4.12 13.11
C PRO A 123 1.16 3.21 12.04
N ILE A 124 1.96 3.75 11.13
CA ILE A 124 2.57 3.03 10.01
C ILE A 124 4.09 3.19 10.12
N ARG A 125 4.82 2.09 10.24
CA ARG A 125 6.28 2.11 10.18
C ARG A 125 6.78 1.94 8.75
N THR A 126 6.14 1.02 8.00
CA THR A 126 6.51 0.70 6.62
C THR A 126 5.32 0.86 5.69
N VAL A 127 5.55 1.51 4.57
CA VAL A 127 4.61 1.59 3.46
C VAL A 127 5.11 0.69 2.32
N LEU A 128 4.31 -0.30 1.94
CA LEU A 128 4.54 -1.17 0.78
C LEU A 128 3.56 -0.78 -0.33
N ILE A 129 4.07 -0.19 -1.41
CA ILE A 129 3.28 0.25 -2.55
C ILE A 129 3.28 -0.86 -3.60
N THR A 130 2.13 -1.39 -3.97
CA THR A 130 2.00 -2.54 -4.88
C THR A 130 2.27 -2.20 -6.35
N GLY A 131 2.48 -0.94 -6.68
CA GLY A 131 2.85 -0.48 -8.02
C GLY A 131 2.89 1.03 -8.12
N LEU A 132 3.47 1.56 -9.18
CA LEU A 132 3.55 3.02 -9.43
C LEU A 132 2.56 3.51 -10.49
N ALA A 133 1.61 2.67 -10.89
CA ALA A 133 0.55 3.04 -11.84
C ALA A 133 -0.82 2.81 -11.22
N LYS A 134 -1.76 3.71 -11.53
CA LYS A 134 -3.14 3.60 -11.09
C LYS A 134 -4.12 4.00 -12.21
N PHE A 135 -5.35 3.50 -12.11
CA PHE A 135 -6.44 3.93 -12.98
C PHE A 135 -7.00 5.27 -12.50
N ASP A 136 -7.10 6.25 -13.40
CA ASP A 136 -7.57 7.60 -13.06
C ASP A 136 -9.06 7.84 -13.37
N GLY A 137 -9.78 6.78 -13.71
CA GLY A 137 -11.17 6.83 -14.17
C GLY A 137 -11.30 6.68 -15.69
N THR A 138 -10.22 6.92 -16.45
CA THR A 138 -10.21 6.83 -17.90
C THR A 138 -9.13 5.86 -18.40
N ARG A 139 -7.95 5.93 -17.84
CA ARG A 139 -6.79 5.13 -18.25
C ARG A 139 -5.86 4.82 -17.08
N GLN A 140 -5.01 3.83 -17.27
CA GLN A 140 -3.87 3.61 -16.39
C GLN A 140 -2.82 4.71 -16.60
N ARG A 141 -2.27 5.25 -15.54
CA ARG A 141 -1.18 6.24 -15.56
C ARG A 141 -0.23 6.07 -14.40
N ILE A 142 0.99 6.54 -14.57
CA ILE A 142 1.95 6.64 -13.47
C ILE A 142 1.43 7.63 -12.40
N LEU A 143 1.73 7.35 -11.14
CA LEU A 143 1.47 8.26 -10.04
C LEU A 143 2.13 9.61 -10.31
N LYS A 144 1.43 10.69 -9.94
CA LYS A 144 2.03 12.01 -9.84
C LYS A 144 2.99 12.03 -8.65
N SER A 145 3.99 12.93 -8.69
CA SER A 145 4.94 13.08 -7.60
C SER A 145 4.24 13.36 -6.28
N ARG A 146 3.26 14.25 -6.28
CA ARG A 146 2.43 14.55 -5.10
C ARG A 146 1.74 13.31 -4.54
N GLU A 147 1.13 12.47 -5.39
CA GLU A 147 0.46 11.25 -4.97
C GLU A 147 1.46 10.28 -4.33
N PHE A 148 2.60 10.10 -4.96
CA PHE A 148 3.67 9.26 -4.43
C PHE A 148 4.15 9.75 -3.06
N HIS A 149 4.45 11.04 -2.91
CA HIS A 149 4.91 11.61 -1.64
C HIS A 149 3.85 11.60 -0.55
N GLN A 150 2.57 11.77 -0.89
CA GLN A 150 1.46 11.62 0.07
C GLN A 150 1.36 10.19 0.62
N ILE A 151 1.60 9.19 -0.21
CA ILE A 151 1.62 7.77 0.19
C ILE A 151 2.89 7.48 0.99
N ALA A 152 4.05 7.79 0.43
CA ALA A 152 5.36 7.52 1.01
C ALA A 152 5.57 8.25 2.36
N GLY A 153 5.09 9.47 2.47
CA GLY A 153 5.17 10.29 3.67
C GLY A 153 4.37 9.75 4.88
N ARG A 154 3.67 8.63 4.70
CA ARG A 154 3.00 7.92 5.80
C ARG A 154 3.94 6.97 6.55
N ALA A 155 5.10 6.67 5.97
CA ALA A 155 6.07 5.78 6.60
C ALA A 155 6.78 6.48 7.77
N GLY A 156 6.87 5.77 8.88
CA GLY A 156 7.47 6.28 10.12
C GLY A 156 6.44 6.85 11.10
N ARG A 157 6.54 6.39 12.35
CA ARG A 157 5.64 6.82 13.44
C ARG A 157 6.27 7.98 14.19
N ALA A 158 5.60 9.13 14.16
CA ALA A 158 6.07 10.31 14.89
C ALA A 158 6.30 10.00 16.38
N GLY A 159 7.47 10.35 16.89
CA GLY A 159 7.88 10.12 18.28
C GLY A 159 8.31 8.69 18.63
N TYR A 160 8.26 7.72 17.68
CA TYR A 160 8.67 6.33 17.91
C TYR A 160 9.75 5.86 16.95
N ASP A 161 9.67 6.24 15.67
CA ASP A 161 10.61 5.81 14.65
C ASP A 161 11.52 6.97 14.24
N THR A 162 12.82 6.70 14.12
CA THR A 162 13.79 7.66 13.56
C THR A 162 13.76 7.66 12.04
N GLU A 163 13.28 6.57 11.43
CA GLU A 163 13.20 6.37 9.99
C GLU A 163 11.93 5.61 9.62
N GLY A 164 11.26 6.04 8.55
CA GLY A 164 10.21 5.29 7.88
C GLY A 164 10.77 4.47 6.71
N THR A 165 10.19 3.31 6.45
CA THR A 165 10.57 2.46 5.33
C THR A 165 9.51 2.53 4.23
N VAL A 166 9.94 2.76 2.98
CA VAL A 166 9.06 2.71 1.80
C VAL A 166 9.59 1.64 0.85
N VAL A 167 8.74 0.70 0.51
CA VAL A 167 9.02 -0.39 -0.43
C VAL A 167 8.05 -0.27 -1.59
N VAL A 168 8.54 -0.47 -2.81
CA VAL A 168 7.72 -0.49 -4.03
C VAL A 168 7.88 -1.83 -4.71
N GLU A 169 6.78 -2.51 -4.98
CA GLU A 169 6.77 -3.77 -5.71
C GLU A 169 7.02 -3.50 -7.19
N ALA A 170 8.05 -4.12 -7.75
CA ALA A 170 8.38 -3.98 -9.17
C ALA A 170 7.34 -4.68 -10.08
N PRO A 171 7.08 -4.18 -11.30
CA PRO A 171 6.20 -4.85 -12.24
C PRO A 171 6.71 -6.22 -12.65
N GLU A 172 5.82 -7.17 -12.87
CA GLU A 172 6.17 -8.56 -13.23
C GLU A 172 7.12 -8.63 -14.44
N HIS A 173 6.87 -7.86 -15.49
CA HIS A 173 7.72 -7.84 -16.67
C HIS A 173 9.15 -7.33 -16.40
N GLU A 174 9.32 -6.36 -15.50
CA GLU A 174 10.65 -5.88 -15.09
C GLU A 174 11.40 -6.95 -14.29
N ILE A 175 10.71 -7.62 -13.39
CA ILE A 175 11.25 -8.73 -12.60
C ILE A 175 11.74 -9.85 -13.52
N GLU A 176 10.93 -10.24 -14.52
CA GLU A 176 11.30 -11.24 -15.49
C GLU A 176 12.51 -10.80 -16.36
N ASN A 177 12.56 -9.53 -16.74
CA ASN A 177 13.69 -8.96 -17.46
C ASN A 177 14.98 -9.01 -16.65
N VAL A 178 14.92 -8.72 -15.36
CA VAL A 178 16.07 -8.85 -14.43
C VAL A 178 16.52 -10.30 -14.32
N LYS A 179 15.57 -11.26 -14.19
CA LYS A 179 15.90 -12.70 -14.17
C LYS A 179 16.59 -13.16 -15.46
N LEU A 180 16.10 -12.71 -16.62
CA LEU A 180 16.70 -13.04 -17.90
C LEU A 180 18.13 -12.51 -18.00
N ARG A 181 18.38 -11.28 -17.55
CA ARG A 181 19.72 -10.69 -17.51
C ARG A 181 20.65 -11.46 -16.57
N ARG A 182 20.20 -11.80 -15.36
CA ARG A 182 20.99 -12.59 -14.40
C ARG A 182 21.36 -13.96 -14.95
N LYS A 183 20.44 -14.64 -15.66
CA LYS A 183 20.73 -15.92 -16.32
C LYS A 183 21.74 -15.80 -17.46
N ALA A 184 21.78 -14.67 -18.16
CA ALA A 184 22.75 -14.44 -19.22
C ALA A 184 24.16 -14.14 -18.68
N GLY A 185 24.25 -13.66 -17.43
CA GLY A 185 25.51 -13.21 -16.84
C GLY A 185 26.14 -12.09 -17.64
N ASP A 186 27.47 -12.05 -17.67
CA ASP A 186 28.26 -11.06 -18.42
C ASP A 186 28.56 -11.47 -19.87
N ASP A 187 27.91 -12.52 -20.39
CA ASP A 187 28.10 -12.98 -21.76
C ASP A 187 27.45 -12.01 -22.77
N PRO A 188 28.21 -11.24 -23.57
CA PRO A 188 27.66 -10.25 -24.50
C PRO A 188 26.76 -10.86 -25.57
N LYS A 189 27.02 -12.13 -25.98
CA LYS A 189 26.22 -12.83 -26.98
C LYS A 189 24.84 -13.22 -26.43
N LYS A 190 24.80 -13.67 -25.19
CA LYS A 190 23.54 -14.00 -24.51
C LYS A 190 22.73 -12.73 -24.19
N LEU A 191 23.39 -11.67 -23.72
CA LEU A 191 22.73 -10.38 -23.44
C LEU A 191 22.06 -9.78 -24.69
N LYS A 192 22.72 -9.85 -25.87
CA LYS A 192 22.13 -9.38 -27.13
C LYS A 192 20.91 -10.18 -27.60
N LYS A 193 20.79 -11.44 -27.19
CA LYS A 193 19.65 -12.33 -27.55
C LYS A 193 18.45 -12.20 -26.63
N ILE A 194 18.56 -11.47 -25.52
CA ILE A 194 17.45 -11.31 -24.60
C ILE A 194 16.37 -10.46 -25.25
N ARG A 195 15.22 -11.06 -25.49
CA ARG A 195 13.98 -10.31 -25.79
C ARG A 195 13.39 -9.79 -24.48
N LYS A 196 13.44 -8.48 -24.27
CA LYS A 196 12.79 -7.85 -23.12
C LYS A 196 11.28 -8.07 -23.18
N LYS A 197 10.70 -8.50 -22.08
CA LYS A 197 9.25 -8.54 -21.92
C LYS A 197 8.72 -7.12 -21.72
N SER A 198 7.63 -6.79 -22.38
CA SER A 198 6.89 -5.54 -22.21
C SER A 198 5.79 -5.71 -21.16
N ALA A 199 5.23 -4.60 -20.68
CA ALA A 199 4.01 -4.62 -19.91
C ALA A 199 2.87 -5.28 -20.70
N ARG A 200 1.89 -5.84 -20.00
CA ARG A 200 0.69 -6.40 -20.64
C ARG A 200 -0.11 -5.29 -21.31
N ASP A 201 -0.93 -5.65 -22.30
CA ASP A 201 -1.82 -4.69 -22.95
C ASP A 201 -2.72 -4.00 -21.91
N GLY A 202 -2.75 -2.67 -21.95
CA GLY A 202 -3.50 -1.84 -20.99
C GLY A 202 -2.74 -1.52 -19.69
N GLU A 203 -1.59 -2.13 -19.42
CA GLU A 203 -0.73 -1.79 -18.28
C GLU A 203 0.30 -0.72 -18.65
N VAL A 204 0.50 0.22 -17.75
CA VAL A 204 1.55 1.24 -17.90
C VAL A 204 2.87 0.67 -17.37
N SER A 205 3.85 0.57 -18.26
CA SER A 205 5.20 0.15 -17.88
C SER A 205 5.90 1.20 -17.03
N TRP A 206 6.60 0.76 -16.00
CA TRP A 206 7.48 1.59 -15.20
C TRP A 206 8.70 0.79 -14.74
N SER A 207 9.75 1.49 -14.37
CA SER A 207 11.03 0.89 -14.01
C SER A 207 11.63 1.61 -12.81
N GLU A 208 12.80 1.15 -12.35
CA GLU A 208 13.59 1.81 -11.31
C GLU A 208 13.78 3.32 -11.59
N LYS A 209 14.05 3.68 -12.85
CA LYS A 209 14.19 5.10 -13.23
C LYS A 209 12.92 5.92 -12.96
N THR A 210 11.75 5.31 -13.13
CA THR A 210 10.46 5.94 -12.80
C THR A 210 10.35 6.17 -11.29
N PHE A 211 10.73 5.17 -10.50
CA PHE A 211 10.74 5.26 -9.04
C PHE A 211 11.71 6.35 -8.55
N GLU A 212 12.95 6.35 -9.04
CA GLU A 212 13.95 7.36 -8.68
C GLU A 212 13.50 8.77 -9.04
N ARG A 213 12.87 8.95 -10.21
CA ARG A 213 12.29 10.23 -10.61
C ARG A 213 11.20 10.68 -9.64
N LEU A 214 10.26 9.81 -9.27
CA LEU A 214 9.19 10.15 -8.33
C LEU A 214 9.73 10.51 -6.94
N LYS A 215 10.79 9.82 -6.51
CA LYS A 215 11.41 10.03 -5.20
C LYS A 215 12.06 11.42 -5.08
N VAL A 216 12.67 11.93 -6.15
CA VAL A 216 13.37 13.23 -6.15
C VAL A 216 12.56 14.40 -6.70
N ALA A 217 11.47 14.12 -7.42
CA ALA A 217 10.65 15.17 -8.02
C ALA A 217 9.86 15.91 -6.93
N GLU A 218 9.84 17.23 -7.04
CA GLU A 218 8.98 18.06 -6.20
C GLU A 218 7.50 17.76 -6.47
N PRO A 219 6.64 17.78 -5.43
CA PRO A 219 5.20 17.61 -5.60
C PRO A 219 4.64 18.73 -6.47
N GLU A 220 3.82 18.36 -7.46
CA GLU A 220 3.15 19.32 -8.33
C GLU A 220 2.29 20.30 -7.52
N GLU A 221 2.23 21.56 -7.95
CA GLU A 221 1.39 22.57 -7.34
C GLU A 221 -0.08 22.20 -7.38
N LEU A 222 -0.84 22.57 -6.34
CA LEU A 222 -2.29 22.43 -6.32
C LEU A 222 -2.90 23.51 -7.20
N THR A 223 -3.35 23.14 -8.40
CA THR A 223 -4.19 24.03 -9.19
C THR A 223 -5.66 23.80 -8.79
N SER A 224 -6.29 24.86 -8.27
CA SER A 224 -7.73 24.83 -8.01
C SER A 224 -8.48 24.73 -9.33
N GLN A 225 -9.28 23.69 -9.49
CA GLN A 225 -10.23 23.57 -10.60
C GLN A 225 -11.55 24.29 -10.31
N PHE A 226 -11.67 24.87 -9.13
CA PHE A 226 -12.87 25.59 -8.71
C PHE A 226 -12.87 26.97 -9.37
N LYS A 227 -13.72 27.15 -10.38
CA LYS A 227 -13.99 28.43 -11.00
C LYS A 227 -15.20 29.04 -10.31
N VAL A 228 -14.99 30.05 -9.46
CA VAL A 228 -16.08 30.88 -8.95
C VAL A 228 -16.44 31.89 -10.05
N SER A 229 -17.66 31.84 -10.55
CA SER A 229 -18.21 32.86 -11.42
C SER A 229 -19.18 33.74 -10.62
N ASN A 230 -19.24 35.03 -10.96
CA ASN A 230 -20.18 35.98 -10.34
C ASN A 230 -21.66 35.65 -10.56
N SER A 231 -21.95 34.60 -11.35
CA SER A 231 -23.31 34.09 -11.60
C SER A 231 -23.74 32.98 -10.65
N MET A 232 -22.89 32.58 -9.69
CA MET A 232 -23.29 31.62 -8.65
C MET A 232 -24.25 32.27 -7.67
N PRO A 233 -25.53 31.83 -7.59
CA PRO A 233 -26.44 32.35 -6.56
C PRO A 233 -25.94 31.87 -5.18
N VAL A 234 -25.65 32.83 -4.30
CA VAL A 234 -25.38 32.55 -2.88
C VAL A 234 -26.73 32.44 -2.20
N SER A 235 -27.22 31.23 -1.98
CA SER A 235 -28.38 31.02 -1.14
C SER A 235 -27.93 30.97 0.33
N TYR A 236 -28.23 32.02 1.09
CA TYR A 236 -28.15 31.99 2.53
C TYR A 236 -29.39 31.27 3.06
N THR A 237 -29.23 30.08 3.61
CA THR A 237 -30.23 29.51 4.51
C THR A 237 -29.94 30.03 5.90
N HIS A 238 -30.75 30.96 6.36
CA HIS A 238 -30.84 31.24 7.81
C HIS A 238 -31.60 30.08 8.46
N LEU A 239 -30.91 29.35 9.30
CA LEU A 239 -31.51 28.55 10.36
C LEU A 239 -31.47 29.34 11.66
#